data_c44c71db32ae1076758e2d29973c9e43
#
_entry.id   c44c71db32ae1076758e2d29973c9e43
#
_cell.length_a   1.000
_cell.length_b   1.000
_cell.length_c   1.000
_cell.angle_alpha   90.00
_cell.angle_beta   90.00
_cell.angle_gamma   90.00
#
_symmetry.space_group_name_H-M   'P 1'
#
loop_
_entity.id
_entity.type
_entity.pdbx_description
1 polymer ?
#
loop_
_entity_poly.entity_id
_entity_poly.type
_entity_poly.pdbx_seq_one_letter_code
_entity_poly.pdbx_strand_id
1 'polypeptide(L)'
;DFIVNEKFDYLSEQMRPQGVSSMVTIQEGCDKFCSFCVVPYTRGPEYSRSIKSISDEVKLLSQKGAKEIVFLGQNVNAYNDKSNNNNAKLSDLIRAISEFDSVKRIRYTTSHPINMDEELIQEHKNNMKLMPFLHLPVQSGSESILKKMNRKYNPDFYRRTIDRLKKAKPDIEISSDFIVGYPGETDQDFNDTLKLIDDIEFTQSYSFIYSSRPGTKSSTEVDNTPISVKKERLLVLQEKLKKIQYSFNNEFCNKTVKVLIENQSSSNPEYFFGRTPFMQSVYIKSNDLVPGHEKDIDITSCNHKSLYGTC
;
A
#
# COMPACT_ATOMS: atom_id res chain seq x y z
N ASP A 1 -10.09 -9.57 -27.05
CA ASP A 1 -8.66 -9.25 -27.13
C ASP A 1 -8.40 -7.99 -26.32
N PHE A 2 -7.50 -8.07 -25.33
CA PHE A 2 -7.06 -6.90 -24.58
C PHE A 2 -6.00 -6.17 -25.41
N ILE A 3 -6.31 -4.96 -25.90
CA ILE A 3 -5.34 -4.10 -26.59
C ILE A 3 -4.39 -3.52 -25.52
N VAL A 4 -3.19 -4.07 -25.43
CA VAL A 4 -2.23 -3.81 -24.36
C VAL A 4 -1.51 -2.46 -24.48
N ASN A 5 -1.32 -1.97 -25.72
CA ASN A 5 -0.35 -0.89 -25.99
C ASN A 5 -0.90 0.55 -25.97
N GLU A 6 -2.22 0.76 -25.89
CA GLU A 6 -2.78 2.12 -26.04
C GLU A 6 -3.40 2.71 -24.78
N LYS A 7 -3.58 1.93 -23.69
CA LYS A 7 -4.31 2.38 -22.50
C LYS A 7 -3.65 3.52 -21.73
N PHE A 8 -2.32 3.58 -21.75
CA PHE A 8 -1.56 4.59 -20.99
C PHE A 8 -1.38 5.91 -21.74
N ASP A 9 -1.54 5.92 -23.06
CA ASP A 9 -1.29 7.09 -23.91
C ASP A 9 -2.49 8.05 -24.04
N TYR A 10 -3.69 7.62 -23.58
CA TYR A 10 -4.93 8.40 -23.71
C TYR A 10 -5.16 9.46 -22.62
N LEU A 11 -4.38 9.49 -21.53
CA LEU A 11 -4.49 10.55 -20.53
C LEU A 11 -3.78 11.81 -21.03
N SER A 12 -4.57 12.79 -21.53
CA SER A 12 -4.05 14.10 -21.89
C SER A 12 -3.37 14.74 -20.68
N GLU A 13 -2.34 15.57 -20.91
CA GLU A 13 -1.61 16.31 -19.85
C GLU A 13 -2.54 17.13 -18.94
N GLN A 14 -3.69 17.56 -19.46
CA GLN A 14 -4.70 18.35 -18.73
C GLN A 14 -5.53 17.51 -17.74
N MET A 15 -5.63 16.19 -17.94
CA MET A 15 -6.42 15.29 -17.08
C MET A 15 -5.63 14.70 -15.91
N ARG A 16 -4.33 14.98 -15.82
CA ARG A 16 -3.49 14.43 -14.75
C ARG A 16 -3.70 15.23 -13.47
N PRO A 17 -3.98 14.55 -12.33
CA PRO A 17 -4.18 15.23 -11.06
C PRO A 17 -2.99 16.12 -10.73
N GLN A 18 -3.26 17.34 -10.33
CA GLN A 18 -2.25 18.25 -9.79
C GLN A 18 -2.30 18.16 -8.26
N GLY A 19 -1.21 17.77 -7.65
CA GLY A 19 -1.12 17.66 -6.20
C GLY A 19 0.31 17.40 -5.74
N VAL A 20 0.56 17.66 -4.47
CA VAL A 20 1.86 17.41 -3.83
C VAL A 20 2.20 15.93 -3.85
N SER A 21 1.21 15.05 -3.62
CA SER A 21 1.33 13.61 -3.78
C SER A 21 0.62 13.19 -5.07
N SER A 22 1.35 12.58 -5.99
CA SER A 22 0.85 12.20 -7.32
C SER A 22 0.96 10.70 -7.53
N MET A 23 -0.13 10.12 -8.05
CA MET A 23 -0.22 8.70 -8.34
C MET A 23 0.20 8.43 -9.78
N VAL A 24 1.09 7.45 -10.00
CA VAL A 24 1.59 7.04 -11.31
C VAL A 24 1.35 5.56 -11.52
N THR A 25 0.50 5.21 -12.47
CA THR A 25 0.27 3.81 -12.84
C THR A 25 1.48 3.30 -13.62
N ILE A 26 2.15 2.29 -13.07
CA ILE A 26 3.37 1.71 -13.64
C ILE A 26 3.14 0.31 -14.22
N GLN A 27 2.07 -0.37 -13.76
CA GLN A 27 1.78 -1.75 -14.11
C GLN A 27 0.27 -1.97 -14.15
N GLU A 28 -0.22 -2.74 -15.11
CA GLU A 28 -1.60 -3.23 -15.22
C GLU A 28 -1.65 -4.74 -15.33
N GLY A 29 -2.82 -5.32 -14.99
CA GLY A 29 -3.06 -6.76 -15.03
C GLY A 29 -2.39 -7.51 -13.87
N CYS A 30 -2.67 -8.81 -13.75
CA CYS A 30 -2.09 -9.65 -12.70
C CYS A 30 -2.16 -11.13 -13.08
N ASP A 31 -1.02 -11.82 -13.00
CA ASP A 31 -0.88 -13.25 -13.34
C ASP A 31 -0.93 -14.18 -12.09
N LYS A 32 -1.36 -13.67 -10.92
CA LYS A 32 -1.39 -14.47 -9.69
C LYS A 32 -2.60 -15.42 -9.60
N PHE A 33 -3.70 -15.10 -10.27
CA PHE A 33 -4.91 -15.91 -10.28
C PHE A 33 -5.36 -16.34 -8.87
N CYS A 34 -5.32 -15.39 -7.90
CA CYS A 34 -5.90 -15.63 -6.58
C CYS A 34 -7.37 -16.01 -6.72
N SER A 35 -7.83 -17.05 -6.01
CA SER A 35 -9.13 -17.70 -6.24
C SER A 35 -10.34 -16.75 -6.09
N PHE A 36 -10.19 -15.65 -5.33
CA PHE A 36 -11.25 -14.66 -5.08
C PHE A 36 -11.19 -13.43 -6.01
N CYS A 37 -10.15 -13.31 -6.84
CA CYS A 37 -9.84 -12.06 -7.53
C CYS A 37 -10.27 -12.11 -9.00
N VAL A 38 -10.99 -11.05 -9.44
CA VAL A 38 -11.44 -10.91 -10.84
C VAL A 38 -10.40 -10.21 -11.74
N VAL A 39 -9.32 -9.63 -11.16
CA VAL A 39 -8.35 -8.81 -11.90
C VAL A 39 -7.77 -9.51 -13.12
N PRO A 40 -7.31 -10.78 -13.07
CA PRO A 40 -6.80 -11.46 -14.26
C PRO A 40 -7.80 -11.52 -15.41
N TYR A 41 -9.09 -11.61 -15.10
CA TYR A 41 -10.17 -11.73 -16.08
C TYR A 41 -10.67 -10.39 -16.63
N THR A 42 -10.50 -9.30 -15.85
CA THR A 42 -11.00 -7.96 -16.20
C THR A 42 -9.92 -7.01 -16.71
N ARG A 43 -8.68 -7.19 -16.26
CA ARG A 43 -7.51 -6.35 -16.62
C ARG A 43 -6.53 -7.07 -17.55
N GLY A 44 -6.58 -8.41 -17.59
CA GLY A 44 -5.69 -9.24 -18.40
C GLY A 44 -4.33 -9.51 -17.75
N PRO A 45 -3.35 -9.96 -18.54
CA PRO A 45 -2.01 -10.31 -18.08
C PRO A 45 -1.22 -9.08 -17.57
N GLU A 46 -0.17 -9.36 -16.80
CA GLU A 46 0.73 -8.31 -16.29
C GLU A 46 1.43 -7.60 -17.45
N TYR A 47 1.29 -6.28 -17.47
CA TYR A 47 1.98 -5.38 -18.39
C TYR A 47 2.61 -4.24 -17.60
N SER A 48 3.90 -4.00 -17.80
CA SER A 48 4.65 -2.93 -17.15
C SER A 48 5.06 -1.87 -18.17
N ARG A 49 4.89 -0.61 -17.82
CA ARG A 49 5.37 0.52 -18.61
C ARG A 49 6.89 0.61 -18.58
N SER A 50 7.51 1.19 -19.59
CA SER A 50 8.96 1.43 -19.57
C SER A 50 9.37 2.45 -18.50
N ILE A 51 10.56 2.26 -17.92
CA ILE A 51 11.16 3.24 -17.00
C ILE A 51 11.21 4.62 -17.65
N LYS A 52 11.54 4.69 -18.93
CA LYS A 52 11.58 5.95 -19.67
C LYS A 52 10.23 6.67 -19.65
N SER A 53 9.14 5.98 -20.04
CA SER A 53 7.79 6.57 -20.06
C SER A 53 7.36 7.07 -18.66
N ILE A 54 7.67 6.29 -17.62
CA ILE A 54 7.36 6.67 -16.23
C ILE A 54 8.20 7.88 -15.79
N SER A 55 9.48 7.90 -16.13
CA SER A 55 10.39 9.01 -15.82
C SER A 55 9.95 10.33 -16.49
N ASP A 56 9.55 10.26 -17.76
CA ASP A 56 9.03 11.42 -18.49
C ASP A 56 7.75 11.96 -17.81
N GLU A 57 6.84 11.08 -17.37
CA GLU A 57 5.64 11.47 -16.62
C GLU A 57 5.97 12.05 -15.25
N VAL A 58 6.87 11.44 -14.48
CA VAL A 58 7.28 11.94 -13.16
C VAL A 58 7.94 13.32 -13.28
N LYS A 59 8.75 13.54 -14.32
CA LYS A 59 9.34 14.85 -14.61
C LYS A 59 8.27 15.91 -14.80
N LEU A 60 7.25 15.62 -15.59
CA LEU A 60 6.14 16.54 -15.85
C LEU A 60 5.33 16.82 -14.56
N LEU A 61 5.01 15.78 -13.77
CA LEU A 61 4.31 15.94 -12.50
C LEU A 61 5.11 16.79 -11.50
N SER A 62 6.43 16.58 -11.45
CA SER A 62 7.33 17.34 -10.59
C SER A 62 7.39 18.83 -10.97
N GLN A 63 7.36 19.14 -12.27
CA GLN A 63 7.26 20.52 -12.77
C GLN A 63 5.94 21.19 -12.36
N LYS A 64 4.88 20.41 -12.18
CA LYS A 64 3.56 20.83 -11.69
C LYS A 64 3.46 20.85 -10.15
N GLY A 65 4.55 20.59 -9.43
CA GLY A 65 4.63 20.69 -7.98
C GLY A 65 4.57 19.40 -7.18
N ALA A 66 4.51 18.23 -7.84
CA ALA A 66 4.55 16.95 -7.15
C ALA A 66 5.88 16.76 -6.39
N LYS A 67 5.80 16.34 -5.13
CA LYS A 67 6.91 16.05 -4.23
C LYS A 67 6.95 14.60 -3.79
N GLU A 68 5.80 13.94 -3.75
CA GLU A 68 5.66 12.52 -3.47
C GLU A 68 5.11 11.81 -4.71
N ILE A 69 5.74 10.71 -5.11
CA ILE A 69 5.29 9.83 -6.19
C ILE A 69 4.85 8.50 -5.60
N VAL A 70 3.62 8.10 -5.91
CA VAL A 70 3.04 6.82 -5.47
C VAL A 70 2.84 5.92 -6.69
N PHE A 71 3.62 4.86 -6.80
CA PHE A 71 3.47 3.89 -7.88
C PHE A 71 2.25 2.99 -7.65
N LEU A 72 1.43 2.89 -8.68
CA LEU A 72 0.20 2.10 -8.70
C LEU A 72 0.25 0.97 -9.72
N GLY A 73 -0.50 -0.09 -9.42
CA GLY A 73 -0.74 -1.22 -10.29
C GLY A 73 -1.60 -2.27 -9.59
N GLN A 74 -1.76 -3.43 -10.20
CA GLN A 74 -2.45 -4.56 -9.59
C GLN A 74 -1.51 -5.55 -8.89
N ASN A 75 -0.21 -5.49 -9.21
CA ASN A 75 0.86 -6.25 -8.56
C ASN A 75 2.19 -5.50 -8.73
N VAL A 76 2.31 -4.35 -8.06
CA VAL A 76 3.37 -3.37 -8.33
C VAL A 76 4.77 -3.93 -8.14
N ASN A 77 4.99 -4.79 -7.14
CA ASN A 77 6.31 -5.39 -6.93
C ASN A 77 6.65 -6.57 -7.87
N ALA A 78 5.77 -6.87 -8.84
CA ALA A 78 6.09 -7.71 -10.00
C ALA A 78 6.46 -6.88 -11.24
N TYR A 79 6.56 -5.55 -11.11
CA TYR A 79 6.97 -4.68 -12.22
C TYR A 79 8.22 -5.21 -12.91
N ASN A 80 8.16 -5.26 -14.25
CA ASN A 80 9.23 -5.76 -15.09
C ASN A 80 9.19 -5.04 -16.45
N ASP A 81 10.06 -4.04 -16.63
CA ASP A 81 10.23 -3.35 -17.92
C ASP A 81 11.04 -4.22 -18.88
N LYS A 82 10.39 -4.67 -19.93
CA LYS A 82 11.00 -5.50 -20.99
C LYS A 82 11.36 -4.72 -22.25
N SER A 83 11.21 -3.39 -22.26
CA SER A 83 11.34 -2.58 -23.48
C SER A 83 12.76 -2.55 -24.06
N ASN A 84 13.78 -2.74 -23.25
CA ASN A 84 15.19 -2.65 -23.65
C ASN A 84 15.99 -3.95 -23.49
N ASN A 85 15.34 -5.11 -23.51
CA ASN A 85 15.93 -6.43 -23.24
C ASN A 85 16.60 -6.60 -21.85
N ASN A 86 16.42 -5.65 -20.93
CA ASN A 86 17.11 -5.62 -19.65
C ASN A 86 16.28 -6.13 -18.45
N ASN A 87 15.01 -6.50 -18.65
CA ASN A 87 14.12 -6.97 -17.57
C ASN A 87 14.25 -6.13 -16.28
N ALA A 88 14.16 -4.80 -16.42
CA ALA A 88 14.34 -3.91 -15.27
C ALA A 88 13.18 -4.03 -14.28
N LYS A 89 13.51 -4.19 -13.00
CA LYS A 89 12.57 -4.44 -11.90
C LYS A 89 12.09 -3.14 -11.24
N LEU A 90 11.19 -3.28 -10.26
CA LEU A 90 10.73 -2.15 -9.45
C LEU A 90 11.89 -1.45 -8.72
N SER A 91 12.89 -2.18 -8.25
CA SER A 91 14.11 -1.61 -7.65
C SER A 91 14.85 -0.67 -8.60
N ASP A 92 14.93 -1.01 -9.91
CA ASP A 92 15.58 -0.17 -10.91
C ASP A 92 14.76 1.10 -11.19
N LEU A 93 13.44 0.97 -11.26
CA LEU A 93 12.54 2.11 -11.40
C LEU A 93 12.66 3.06 -10.19
N ILE A 94 12.65 2.53 -8.96
CA ILE A 94 12.81 3.34 -7.74
C ILE A 94 14.13 4.11 -7.79
N ARG A 95 15.25 3.46 -8.15
CA ARG A 95 16.55 4.14 -8.30
C ARG A 95 16.48 5.25 -9.34
N ALA A 96 15.96 4.97 -10.52
CA ALA A 96 15.84 5.97 -11.59
C ALA A 96 15.03 7.20 -11.18
N ILE A 97 13.90 7.00 -10.46
CA ILE A 97 13.08 8.12 -10.00
C ILE A 97 13.70 8.85 -8.80
N SER A 98 14.54 8.18 -8.02
CA SER A 98 15.26 8.80 -6.91
C SER A 98 16.31 9.84 -7.35
N GLU A 99 16.76 9.77 -8.60
CA GLU A 99 17.69 10.78 -9.16
C GLU A 99 17.05 12.15 -9.38
N PHE A 100 15.71 12.24 -9.38
CA PHE A 100 15.04 13.52 -9.52
C PHE A 100 15.06 14.30 -8.19
N ASP A 101 15.79 15.42 -8.12
CA ASP A 101 15.88 16.27 -6.93
C ASP A 101 14.53 16.83 -6.48
N SER A 102 13.62 17.03 -7.41
CA SER A 102 12.26 17.50 -7.17
C SER A 102 11.38 16.50 -6.42
N VAL A 103 11.66 15.19 -6.56
CA VAL A 103 10.97 14.12 -5.83
C VAL A 103 11.59 13.95 -4.45
N LYS A 104 10.78 14.10 -3.41
CA LYS A 104 11.19 13.94 -2.01
C LYS A 104 10.80 12.61 -1.42
N ARG A 105 9.68 12.04 -1.87
CA ARG A 105 9.15 10.77 -1.37
C ARG A 105 8.70 9.87 -2.51
N ILE A 106 8.99 8.59 -2.38
CA ILE A 106 8.54 7.52 -3.27
C ILE A 106 7.78 6.50 -2.41
N ARG A 107 6.64 6.05 -2.92
CA ARG A 107 5.85 4.96 -2.36
C ARG A 107 5.38 4.04 -3.46
N TYR A 108 5.02 2.84 -3.10
CA TYR A 108 4.29 1.93 -3.97
C TYR A 108 3.24 1.16 -3.17
N THR A 109 2.21 0.70 -3.82
CA THR A 109 1.10 -0.02 -3.18
C THR A 109 0.64 -1.20 -4.05
N THR A 110 -0.25 -2.05 -3.51
CA THR A 110 -0.78 -3.22 -4.22
C THR A 110 0.31 -4.24 -4.56
N SER A 111 1.00 -4.71 -3.53
CA SER A 111 2.10 -5.67 -3.64
C SER A 111 1.67 -7.09 -3.31
N HIS A 112 2.43 -8.07 -3.79
CA HIS A 112 2.23 -9.47 -3.44
C HIS A 112 3.47 -10.02 -2.70
N PRO A 113 3.32 -10.68 -1.54
CA PRO A 113 4.45 -11.14 -0.71
C PRO A 113 5.50 -11.96 -1.45
N ILE A 114 5.08 -12.78 -2.42
CA ILE A 114 5.99 -13.63 -3.20
C ILE A 114 6.96 -12.85 -4.09
N ASN A 115 6.65 -11.59 -4.40
CA ASN A 115 7.47 -10.72 -5.24
C ASN A 115 8.36 -9.76 -4.44
N MET A 116 8.46 -9.93 -3.11
CA MET A 116 9.45 -9.21 -2.28
C MET A 116 10.82 -9.86 -2.42
N ASP A 117 11.54 -9.50 -3.48
CA ASP A 117 12.91 -9.97 -3.71
C ASP A 117 13.95 -9.20 -2.89
N GLU A 118 15.19 -9.69 -2.92
CA GLU A 118 16.28 -9.09 -2.14
C GLU A 118 16.63 -7.68 -2.63
N GLU A 119 16.60 -7.44 -3.93
CA GLU A 119 16.93 -6.15 -4.51
C GLU A 119 15.96 -5.06 -4.03
N LEU A 120 14.66 -5.37 -3.98
CA LEU A 120 13.66 -4.45 -3.48
C LEU A 120 13.79 -4.22 -1.96
N ILE A 121 14.14 -5.26 -1.19
CA ILE A 121 14.44 -5.12 0.25
C ILE A 121 15.66 -4.20 0.46
N GLN A 122 16.70 -4.33 -0.38
CA GLN A 122 17.87 -3.45 -0.30
C GLN A 122 17.53 -1.99 -0.69
N GLU A 123 16.56 -1.76 -1.59
CA GLU A 123 16.07 -0.39 -1.84
C GLU A 123 15.41 0.21 -0.60
N HIS A 124 14.62 -0.54 0.16
CA HIS A 124 14.08 -0.05 1.44
C HIS A 124 15.18 0.32 2.44
N LYS A 125 16.29 -0.42 2.43
CA LYS A 125 17.44 -0.14 3.30
C LYS A 125 18.19 1.13 2.90
N ASN A 126 18.49 1.27 1.61
CA ASN A 126 19.50 2.21 1.12
C ASN A 126 18.90 3.51 0.56
N ASN A 127 17.65 3.49 0.10
CA ASN A 127 17.03 4.61 -0.58
C ASN A 127 16.22 5.47 0.40
N MET A 128 16.76 6.64 0.72
CA MET A 128 16.13 7.56 1.68
C MET A 128 14.82 8.19 1.19
N LYS A 129 14.58 8.19 -0.14
CA LYS A 129 13.33 8.70 -0.71
C LYS A 129 12.22 7.64 -0.71
N LEU A 130 12.56 6.35 -0.57
CA LEU A 130 11.58 5.27 -0.41
C LEU A 130 11.09 5.26 1.03
N MET A 131 9.82 5.64 1.21
CA MET A 131 9.26 5.84 2.55
C MET A 131 9.12 4.54 3.33
N PRO A 132 9.31 4.59 4.66
CA PRO A 132 9.29 3.42 5.54
C PRO A 132 7.85 2.96 5.85
N PHE A 133 7.05 2.76 4.83
CA PHE A 133 5.69 2.24 4.93
C PHE A 133 5.39 1.36 3.73
N LEU A 134 5.04 0.11 3.96
CA LEU A 134 4.79 -0.88 2.93
C LEU A 134 3.40 -1.51 3.08
N HIS A 135 2.57 -1.37 2.04
CA HIS A 135 1.32 -2.13 1.94
C HIS A 135 1.59 -3.48 1.27
N LEU A 136 1.50 -4.56 2.06
CA LEU A 136 1.80 -5.94 1.64
C LEU A 136 0.66 -6.90 2.04
N PRO A 137 -0.41 -7.00 1.24
CA PRO A 137 -1.60 -7.77 1.55
C PRO A 137 -1.35 -9.26 1.80
N VAL A 138 -1.58 -9.75 3.02
CA VAL A 138 -1.49 -11.17 3.37
C VAL A 138 -2.79 -11.93 3.11
N GLN A 139 -3.94 -11.30 3.31
CA GLN A 139 -5.31 -11.76 3.18
C GLN A 139 -5.79 -12.66 4.33
N SER A 140 -5.00 -13.60 4.83
CA SER A 140 -5.32 -14.49 5.96
C SER A 140 -4.04 -14.95 6.68
N GLY A 141 -4.13 -15.24 7.97
CA GLY A 141 -3.07 -15.87 8.74
C GLY A 141 -3.12 -17.40 8.75
N SER A 142 -4.12 -18.01 8.13
CA SER A 142 -4.27 -19.46 8.03
C SER A 142 -3.63 -20.01 6.75
N GLU A 143 -2.80 -21.04 6.90
CA GLU A 143 -2.21 -21.74 5.75
C GLU A 143 -3.28 -22.41 4.89
N SER A 144 -4.31 -23.01 5.51
CA SER A 144 -5.40 -23.68 4.81
C SER A 144 -6.17 -22.69 3.92
N ILE A 145 -6.48 -21.50 4.45
CA ILE A 145 -7.18 -20.45 3.71
C ILE A 145 -6.30 -19.83 2.63
N LEU A 146 -5.03 -19.55 2.91
CA LEU A 146 -4.09 -19.07 1.88
C LEU A 146 -3.96 -20.05 0.71
N LYS A 147 -3.92 -21.36 0.99
CA LYS A 147 -3.91 -22.40 -0.04
C LYS A 147 -5.21 -22.40 -0.87
N LYS A 148 -6.39 -22.30 -0.24
CA LYS A 148 -7.68 -22.15 -0.93
C LYS A 148 -7.73 -20.87 -1.76
N MET A 149 -7.17 -19.76 -1.25
CA MET A 149 -7.05 -18.48 -1.96
C MET A 149 -6.04 -18.52 -3.11
N ASN A 150 -5.29 -19.63 -3.32
CA ASN A 150 -4.22 -19.76 -4.31
C ASN A 150 -3.05 -18.78 -4.11
N ARG A 151 -2.70 -18.44 -2.85
CA ARG A 151 -1.68 -17.43 -2.54
C ARG A 151 -0.24 -17.87 -2.77
N LYS A 152 0.03 -19.18 -2.92
CA LYS A 152 1.37 -19.76 -3.22
C LYS A 152 2.45 -19.50 -2.15
N TYR A 153 2.06 -19.07 -0.96
CA TYR A 153 2.89 -18.94 0.23
C TYR A 153 2.06 -19.27 1.48
N ASN A 154 2.75 -19.52 2.58
CA ASN A 154 2.16 -19.77 3.89
C ASN A 154 2.48 -18.62 4.89
N PRO A 155 1.85 -18.60 6.08
CA PRO A 155 2.09 -17.55 7.08
C PRO A 155 3.56 -17.42 7.50
N ASP A 156 4.31 -18.52 7.57
CA ASP A 156 5.73 -18.48 7.96
C ASP A 156 6.61 -17.84 6.88
N PHE A 157 6.30 -18.04 5.61
CA PHE A 157 6.95 -17.31 4.53
C PHE A 157 6.69 -15.80 4.68
N TYR A 158 5.45 -15.42 5.00
CA TYR A 158 5.10 -14.00 5.20
C TYR A 158 5.87 -13.41 6.39
N ARG A 159 5.89 -14.09 7.56
CA ARG A 159 6.68 -13.66 8.73
C ARG A 159 8.16 -13.45 8.38
N ARG A 160 8.79 -14.45 7.73
CA ARG A 160 10.19 -14.32 7.30
C ARG A 160 10.42 -13.15 6.34
N THR A 161 9.47 -12.85 5.47
CA THR A 161 9.56 -11.69 4.57
C THR A 161 9.53 -10.38 5.36
N ILE A 162 8.63 -10.26 6.34
CA ILE A 162 8.58 -9.09 7.22
C ILE A 162 9.84 -8.98 8.07
N ASP A 163 10.35 -10.07 8.62
CA ASP A 163 11.60 -10.08 9.40
C ASP A 163 12.80 -9.58 8.57
N ARG A 164 12.88 -9.98 7.29
CA ARG A 164 13.93 -9.49 6.37
C ARG A 164 13.79 -7.98 6.13
N LEU A 165 12.57 -7.50 5.92
CA LEU A 165 12.27 -6.08 5.75
C LEU A 165 12.63 -5.29 7.01
N LYS A 166 12.19 -5.71 8.19
CA LYS A 166 12.50 -5.06 9.48
C LYS A 166 14.00 -5.10 9.81
N LYS A 167 14.73 -6.14 9.41
CA LYS A 167 16.20 -6.17 9.53
C LYS A 167 16.88 -5.17 8.59
N ALA A 168 16.39 -5.01 7.39
CA ALA A 168 16.93 -4.07 6.42
C ALA A 168 16.57 -2.61 6.75
N LYS A 169 15.33 -2.36 7.19
CA LYS A 169 14.77 -1.06 7.54
C LYS A 169 13.99 -1.19 8.86
N PRO A 170 14.65 -1.00 10.03
CA PRO A 170 14.05 -1.27 11.34
C PRO A 170 12.78 -0.46 11.65
N ASP A 171 12.65 0.72 11.07
CA ASP A 171 11.51 1.62 11.22
C ASP A 171 10.41 1.41 10.15
N ILE A 172 10.48 0.34 9.35
CA ILE A 172 9.46 0.08 8.34
C ILE A 172 8.15 -0.37 8.98
N GLU A 173 7.07 0.30 8.60
CA GLU A 173 5.72 -0.02 9.03
C GLU A 173 4.96 -0.80 7.96
N ILE A 174 4.19 -1.78 8.41
CA ILE A 174 3.51 -2.72 7.53
C ILE A 174 2.00 -2.51 7.56
N SER A 175 1.43 -2.43 6.38
CA SER A 175 -0.01 -2.41 6.14
C SER A 175 -0.43 -3.66 5.38
N SER A 176 -1.67 -4.11 5.60
CA SER A 176 -2.18 -5.32 4.95
C SER A 176 -3.69 -5.24 4.71
N ASP A 177 -4.17 -6.16 3.86
CA ASP A 177 -5.59 -6.47 3.70
C ASP A 177 -5.90 -7.83 4.32
N PHE A 178 -7.11 -7.94 4.88
CA PHE A 178 -7.64 -9.16 5.46
C PHE A 178 -9.03 -9.47 4.91
N ILE A 179 -9.27 -10.73 4.57
CA ILE A 179 -10.58 -11.25 4.17
C ILE A 179 -11.01 -12.26 5.23
N VAL A 180 -12.14 -12.01 5.91
CA VAL A 180 -12.76 -12.93 6.85
C VAL A 180 -13.97 -13.62 6.23
N GLY A 181 -14.31 -14.81 6.72
CA GLY A 181 -15.45 -15.57 6.24
C GLY A 181 -15.27 -16.07 4.79
N TYR A 182 -14.03 -16.37 4.40
CA TYR A 182 -13.76 -17.07 3.15
C TYR A 182 -14.41 -18.47 3.19
N PRO A 183 -14.94 -19.03 2.07
CA PRO A 183 -15.59 -20.34 2.07
C PRO A 183 -14.76 -21.42 2.76
N GLY A 184 -15.38 -22.04 3.78
CA GLY A 184 -14.74 -23.06 4.62
C GLY A 184 -13.68 -22.57 5.60
N GLU A 185 -13.67 -21.28 5.95
CA GLU A 185 -12.89 -20.75 7.07
C GLU A 185 -13.45 -21.22 8.41
N THR A 186 -12.65 -21.94 9.17
CA THR A 186 -12.98 -22.41 10.53
C THR A 186 -12.64 -21.37 11.59
N ASP A 187 -13.07 -21.60 12.85
CA ASP A 187 -12.67 -20.74 13.98
C ASP A 187 -11.16 -20.80 14.22
N GLN A 188 -10.53 -21.96 13.99
CA GLN A 188 -9.08 -22.07 14.09
C GLN A 188 -8.38 -21.23 13.02
N ASP A 189 -8.85 -21.23 11.77
CA ASP A 189 -8.30 -20.42 10.68
C ASP A 189 -8.39 -18.90 11.00
N PHE A 190 -9.52 -18.50 11.60
CA PHE A 190 -9.70 -17.13 12.05
C PHE A 190 -8.76 -16.77 13.21
N ASN A 191 -8.59 -17.66 14.21
CA ASN A 191 -7.65 -17.48 15.31
C ASN A 191 -6.20 -17.40 14.81
N ASP A 192 -5.81 -18.19 13.82
CA ASP A 192 -4.49 -18.10 13.19
C ASP A 192 -4.27 -16.73 12.53
N THR A 193 -5.33 -16.14 11.96
CA THR A 193 -5.28 -14.77 11.41
C THR A 193 -5.10 -13.73 12.52
N LEU A 194 -5.82 -13.86 13.64
CA LEU A 194 -5.65 -12.97 14.80
C LEU A 194 -4.24 -13.07 15.39
N LYS A 195 -3.68 -14.29 15.45
CA LYS A 195 -2.30 -14.51 15.90
C LYS A 195 -1.28 -13.85 14.97
N LEU A 196 -1.46 -13.97 13.65
CA LEU A 196 -0.57 -13.29 12.70
C LEU A 196 -0.60 -11.77 12.88
N ILE A 197 -1.78 -11.20 13.19
CA ILE A 197 -1.91 -9.78 13.47
C ILE A 197 -1.12 -9.39 14.73
N ASP A 198 -1.14 -10.22 15.79
CA ASP A 198 -0.31 -9.99 16.99
C ASP A 198 1.20 -10.07 16.68
N ASP A 199 1.60 -11.06 15.88
CA ASP A 199 3.02 -11.31 15.58
C ASP A 199 3.66 -10.17 14.75
N ILE A 200 2.88 -9.51 13.88
CA ILE A 200 3.39 -8.50 12.93
C ILE A 200 3.13 -7.06 13.39
N GLU A 201 2.00 -6.83 14.11
CA GLU A 201 1.56 -5.52 14.57
C GLU A 201 1.34 -4.53 13.41
N PHE A 202 0.40 -4.86 12.51
CA PHE A 202 0.09 -4.01 11.35
C PHE A 202 -0.42 -2.64 11.76
N THR A 203 0.29 -1.58 11.41
CA THR A 203 -0.01 -0.20 11.83
C THR A 203 -1.13 0.47 11.03
N GLN A 204 -1.45 -0.07 9.87
CA GLN A 204 -2.60 0.33 9.06
C GLN A 204 -3.11 -0.87 8.27
N SER A 205 -4.41 -1.12 8.26
CA SER A 205 -4.94 -2.29 7.57
C SER A 205 -6.39 -2.11 7.17
N TYR A 206 -6.76 -2.82 6.11
CA TYR A 206 -8.13 -2.91 5.63
C TYR A 206 -8.65 -4.32 5.82
N SER A 207 -9.93 -4.46 6.13
CA SER A 207 -10.55 -5.75 6.40
C SER A 207 -11.95 -5.84 5.82
N PHE A 208 -12.25 -6.97 5.23
CA PHE A 208 -13.47 -7.19 4.45
C PHE A 208 -14.07 -8.56 4.78
N ILE A 209 -15.39 -8.66 4.73
CA ILE A 209 -16.05 -9.97 4.60
C ILE A 209 -15.83 -10.45 3.17
N TYR A 210 -15.52 -11.73 3.00
CA TYR A 210 -15.48 -12.33 1.67
C TYR A 210 -16.75 -12.02 0.90
N SER A 211 -16.57 -11.57 -0.33
CA SER A 211 -17.65 -11.29 -1.27
C SER A 211 -17.40 -12.06 -2.56
N SER A 212 -18.26 -12.97 -2.88
CA SER A 212 -18.19 -13.75 -4.12
C SER A 212 -18.20 -12.84 -5.35
N ARG A 213 -17.30 -13.10 -6.28
CA ARG A 213 -17.20 -12.39 -7.56
C ARG A 213 -17.46 -13.36 -8.70
N PRO A 214 -18.45 -13.08 -9.58
CA PRO A 214 -18.75 -13.94 -10.72
C PRO A 214 -17.50 -14.23 -11.55
N GLY A 215 -17.34 -15.49 -11.99
CA GLY A 215 -16.22 -15.93 -12.82
C GLY A 215 -14.93 -16.25 -12.06
N THR A 216 -14.87 -16.01 -10.75
CA THR A 216 -13.72 -16.43 -9.94
C THR A 216 -13.86 -17.87 -9.46
N LYS A 217 -12.73 -18.54 -9.20
CA LYS A 217 -12.75 -19.92 -8.70
C LYS A 217 -13.51 -20.05 -7.38
N SER A 218 -13.33 -19.12 -6.45
CA SER A 218 -14.01 -19.16 -5.15
C SER A 218 -15.51 -18.90 -5.22
N SER A 219 -16.02 -18.35 -6.34
CA SER A 219 -17.47 -18.14 -6.51
C SER A 219 -18.26 -19.45 -6.65
N THR A 220 -17.60 -20.57 -6.96
CA THR A 220 -18.20 -21.90 -7.06
C THR A 220 -18.04 -22.73 -5.79
N GLU A 221 -17.34 -22.22 -4.77
CA GLU A 221 -17.15 -22.91 -3.50
C GLU A 221 -18.42 -22.78 -2.63
N VAL A 222 -18.75 -23.88 -1.93
CA VAL A 222 -19.88 -23.87 -0.99
C VAL A 222 -19.53 -23.05 0.24
N ASP A 223 -20.32 -22.04 0.50
CA ASP A 223 -20.16 -21.13 1.62
C ASP A 223 -21.29 -21.34 2.65
N ASN A 224 -21.02 -22.18 3.64
CA ASN A 224 -21.99 -22.52 4.69
C ASN A 224 -21.82 -21.64 5.95
N THR A 225 -20.88 -20.69 5.96
CA THR A 225 -20.65 -19.84 7.14
C THR A 225 -21.74 -18.79 7.23
N PRO A 226 -22.53 -18.75 8.33
CA PRO A 226 -23.57 -17.75 8.52
C PRO A 226 -23.03 -16.34 8.45
N ILE A 227 -23.78 -15.42 7.86
CA ILE A 227 -23.36 -14.02 7.75
C ILE A 227 -23.15 -13.34 9.13
N SER A 228 -23.89 -13.79 10.16
CA SER A 228 -23.69 -13.33 11.55
C SER A 228 -22.28 -13.65 12.04
N VAL A 229 -21.80 -14.88 11.82
CA VAL A 229 -20.44 -15.30 12.20
C VAL A 229 -19.38 -14.47 11.44
N LYS A 230 -19.56 -14.23 10.14
CA LYS A 230 -18.65 -13.41 9.35
C LYS A 230 -18.60 -11.98 9.85
N LYS A 231 -19.74 -11.38 10.21
CA LYS A 231 -19.82 -10.04 10.80
C LYS A 231 -19.12 -9.99 12.15
N GLU A 232 -19.32 -10.98 13.00
CA GLU A 232 -18.66 -11.07 14.31
C GLU A 232 -17.13 -11.16 14.15
N ARG A 233 -16.63 -12.05 13.27
CA ARG A 233 -15.20 -12.15 12.96
C ARG A 233 -14.64 -10.83 12.45
N LEU A 234 -15.36 -10.13 11.55
CA LEU A 234 -14.93 -8.82 11.07
C LEU A 234 -14.82 -7.80 12.20
N LEU A 235 -15.81 -7.73 13.08
CA LEU A 235 -15.79 -6.80 14.21
C LEU A 235 -14.62 -7.08 15.15
N VAL A 236 -14.39 -8.34 15.53
CA VAL A 236 -13.27 -8.74 16.39
C VAL A 236 -11.93 -8.35 15.75
N LEU A 237 -11.76 -8.63 14.46
CA LEU A 237 -10.53 -8.31 13.71
C LEU A 237 -10.32 -6.79 13.63
N GLN A 238 -11.37 -6.02 13.32
CA GLN A 238 -11.30 -4.57 13.23
C GLN A 238 -10.98 -3.91 14.56
N GLU A 239 -11.56 -4.38 15.65
CA GLU A 239 -11.24 -3.91 17.01
C GLU A 239 -9.76 -4.13 17.36
N LYS A 240 -9.21 -5.30 16.99
CA LYS A 240 -7.80 -5.63 17.20
C LYS A 240 -6.89 -4.70 16.38
N LEU A 241 -7.14 -4.56 15.10
CA LEU A 241 -6.37 -3.68 14.22
C LEU A 241 -6.44 -2.22 14.66
N LYS A 242 -7.62 -1.75 15.08
CA LYS A 242 -7.83 -0.39 15.59
C LYS A 242 -7.01 -0.11 16.85
N LYS A 243 -6.89 -1.09 17.76
CA LYS A 243 -6.05 -0.95 18.96
C LYS A 243 -4.57 -0.81 18.60
N ILE A 244 -4.06 -1.63 17.68
CA ILE A 244 -2.67 -1.57 17.22
C ILE A 244 -2.40 -0.22 16.54
N GLN A 245 -3.27 0.19 15.63
CA GLN A 245 -3.13 1.48 14.92
C GLN A 245 -3.18 2.67 15.90
N TYR A 246 -4.07 2.63 16.91
CA TYR A 246 -4.10 3.66 17.95
C TYR A 246 -2.82 3.67 18.77
N SER A 247 -2.32 2.50 19.20
CA SER A 247 -1.06 2.38 19.94
C SER A 247 0.09 3.00 19.16
N PHE A 248 0.23 2.64 17.89
CA PHE A 248 1.24 3.21 16.98
C PHE A 248 1.11 4.73 16.86
N ASN A 249 -0.09 5.25 16.61
CA ASN A 249 -0.29 6.71 16.53
C ASN A 249 0.03 7.41 17.85
N ASN A 250 -0.28 6.79 18.97
CA ASN A 250 -0.04 7.37 20.30
C ASN A 250 1.46 7.49 20.62
N GLU A 251 2.33 6.70 20.01
CA GLU A 251 3.78 6.84 20.16
C GLU A 251 4.32 8.18 19.65
N PHE A 252 3.57 8.84 18.78
CA PHE A 252 3.93 10.14 18.21
C PHE A 252 3.41 11.32 19.03
N CYS A 253 2.49 11.12 19.97
CA CYS A 253 2.01 12.19 20.82
C CYS A 253 3.14 12.79 21.66
N ASN A 254 3.18 14.13 21.74
CA ASN A 254 4.23 14.91 22.39
C ASN A 254 5.62 14.75 21.74
N LYS A 255 5.65 14.37 20.46
CA LYS A 255 6.88 14.32 19.66
C LYS A 255 6.76 15.24 18.44
N THR A 256 7.89 15.75 18.00
CA THR A 256 8.02 16.48 16.74
C THR A 256 8.23 15.48 15.61
N VAL A 257 7.43 15.57 14.54
CA VAL A 257 7.51 14.67 13.38
C VAL A 257 7.58 15.46 12.08
N LYS A 258 8.34 14.95 11.13
CA LYS A 258 8.42 15.51 9.78
C LYS A 258 7.16 15.16 8.97
N VAL A 259 6.47 16.19 8.48
CA VAL A 259 5.22 16.08 7.72
C VAL A 259 5.38 16.75 6.35
N LEU A 260 5.03 16.05 5.28
CA LEU A 260 4.85 16.65 3.96
C LEU A 260 3.46 17.28 3.92
N ILE A 261 3.43 18.62 3.77
CA ILE A 261 2.18 19.38 3.69
C ILE A 261 1.58 19.18 2.30
N GLU A 262 0.36 18.65 2.23
CA GLU A 262 -0.30 18.34 0.95
C GLU A 262 -1.27 19.43 0.51
N ASN A 263 -2.12 19.90 1.41
CA ASN A 263 -3.10 20.94 1.12
C ASN A 263 -3.56 21.68 2.38
N GLN A 264 -4.21 22.81 2.16
CA GLN A 264 -5.02 23.48 3.18
C GLN A 264 -6.42 22.90 3.17
N SER A 265 -7.05 22.75 4.34
CA SER A 265 -8.40 22.22 4.46
C SER A 265 -9.41 23.18 3.79
N SER A 266 -10.23 22.65 2.87
CA SER A 266 -11.28 23.43 2.23
C SER A 266 -12.45 23.79 3.16
N SER A 267 -12.66 22.99 4.21
CA SER A 267 -13.75 23.18 5.19
C SER A 267 -13.36 24.08 6.35
N ASN A 268 -12.05 24.16 6.70
CA ASN A 268 -11.54 25.02 7.75
C ASN A 268 -10.15 25.53 7.38
N PRO A 269 -10.01 26.79 6.92
CA PRO A 269 -8.74 27.37 6.47
C PRO A 269 -7.64 27.47 7.55
N GLU A 270 -7.98 27.36 8.83
CA GLU A 270 -6.98 27.31 9.91
C GLU A 270 -6.24 25.95 9.98
N TYR A 271 -6.69 24.96 9.20
CA TYR A 271 -6.09 23.64 9.22
C TYR A 271 -5.46 23.28 7.89
N PHE A 272 -4.27 22.70 7.99
CA PHE A 272 -3.58 22.04 6.89
C PHE A 272 -3.63 20.52 7.07
N PHE A 273 -3.49 19.81 5.97
CA PHE A 273 -3.39 18.37 5.93
C PHE A 273 -2.04 17.97 5.34
N GLY A 274 -1.43 16.95 5.92
CA GLY A 274 -0.21 16.37 5.41
C GLY A 274 -0.04 14.91 5.85
N ARG A 275 1.08 14.30 5.47
CA ARG A 275 1.41 12.93 5.86
C ARG A 275 2.83 12.80 6.38
N THR A 276 2.97 11.92 7.39
CA THR A 276 4.28 11.49 7.89
C THR A 276 4.96 10.53 6.88
N PRO A 277 6.25 10.21 7.04
CA PRO A 277 6.90 9.13 6.29
C PRO A 277 6.18 7.77 6.41
N PHE A 278 5.50 7.52 7.52
CA PHE A 278 4.73 6.30 7.82
C PHE A 278 3.28 6.32 7.30
N MET A 279 2.95 7.25 6.39
CA MET A 279 1.62 7.39 5.78
C MET A 279 0.51 7.87 6.73
N GLN A 280 0.83 8.21 7.99
CA GLN A 280 -0.16 8.74 8.94
C GLN A 280 -0.67 10.11 8.47
N SER A 281 -1.99 10.28 8.50
CA SER A 281 -2.65 11.57 8.24
C SER A 281 -2.42 12.53 9.41
N VAL A 282 -2.00 13.75 9.12
CA VAL A 282 -1.76 14.78 10.12
C VAL A 282 -2.60 16.02 9.80
N TYR A 283 -3.42 16.43 10.77
CA TYR A 283 -4.15 17.70 10.72
C TYR A 283 -3.41 18.74 11.56
N ILE A 284 -3.03 19.85 10.94
CA ILE A 284 -2.12 20.84 11.51
C ILE A 284 -2.82 22.17 11.62
N LYS A 285 -2.95 22.72 12.83
CA LYS A 285 -3.46 24.06 13.01
C LYS A 285 -2.33 25.07 12.76
N SER A 286 -2.47 25.84 11.71
CA SER A 286 -1.49 26.86 11.30
C SER A 286 -2.12 27.83 10.28
N ASN A 287 -1.50 29.01 10.12
CA ASN A 287 -1.95 30.04 9.17
C ASN A 287 -0.99 30.25 7.98
N ASP A 288 0.20 29.62 8.00
CA ASP A 288 1.31 29.99 7.10
C ASP A 288 2.05 28.81 6.46
N LEU A 289 1.47 27.61 6.49
CA LEU A 289 2.07 26.44 5.84
C LEU A 289 1.90 26.49 4.31
N VAL A 290 2.92 25.98 3.63
CA VAL A 290 2.95 25.95 2.16
C VAL A 290 2.90 24.48 1.69
N PRO A 291 1.88 24.08 0.90
CA PRO A 291 1.85 22.76 0.28
C PRO A 291 3.11 22.44 -0.52
N GLY A 292 3.57 21.21 -0.46
CA GLY A 292 4.81 20.74 -1.08
C GLY A 292 6.06 20.90 -0.23
N HIS A 293 5.97 21.55 0.93
CA HIS A 293 7.09 21.65 1.88
C HIS A 293 6.99 20.56 2.95
N GLU A 294 8.13 20.06 3.40
CA GLU A 294 8.24 19.28 4.62
C GLU A 294 8.46 20.18 5.80
N LYS A 295 7.70 19.98 6.86
CA LYS A 295 7.79 20.73 8.12
C LYS A 295 7.84 19.78 9.30
N ASP A 296 8.56 20.19 10.32
CA ASP A 296 8.55 19.56 11.62
C ASP A 296 7.32 20.04 12.40
N ILE A 297 6.47 19.12 12.81
CA ILE A 297 5.16 19.37 13.43
C ILE A 297 5.13 18.73 14.81
N ASP A 298 4.77 19.51 15.83
CA ASP A 298 4.59 19.03 17.18
C ASP A 298 3.22 18.37 17.33
N ILE A 299 3.20 17.07 17.54
CA ILE A 299 1.96 16.28 17.66
C ILE A 299 1.41 16.46 19.08
N THR A 300 0.21 17.00 19.18
CA THR A 300 -0.47 17.30 20.45
C THR A 300 -1.46 16.21 20.86
N SER A 301 -2.06 15.51 19.91
CA SER A 301 -3.02 14.44 20.16
C SER A 301 -3.16 13.51 18.97
N CYS A 302 -3.80 12.36 19.18
CA CYS A 302 -4.10 11.42 18.12
C CYS A 302 -5.44 10.70 18.34
N ASN A 303 -5.92 10.08 17.30
CA ASN A 303 -6.88 8.99 17.32
C ASN A 303 -6.36 7.82 16.46
N HIS A 304 -7.15 6.76 16.29
CA HIS A 304 -6.72 5.62 15.49
C HIS A 304 -6.51 5.93 14.00
N LYS A 305 -7.04 7.05 13.46
CA LYS A 305 -6.94 7.40 12.04
C LYS A 305 -5.93 8.51 11.76
N SER A 306 -5.71 9.40 12.73
CA SER A 306 -5.02 10.65 12.47
C SER A 306 -4.25 11.15 13.67
N LEU A 307 -3.22 11.94 13.37
CA LEU A 307 -2.49 12.78 14.30
C LEU A 307 -2.98 14.22 14.18
N TYR A 308 -2.85 14.97 15.26
CA TYR A 308 -3.18 16.40 15.31
C TYR A 308 -1.99 17.13 15.91
N GLY A 309 -1.61 18.27 15.31
CA GLY A 309 -0.43 19.00 15.74
C GLY A 309 -0.47 20.49 15.39
N THR A 310 0.59 21.15 15.78
CA THR A 310 0.84 22.58 15.54
C THR A 310 2.29 22.79 15.08
N CYS A 311 2.57 23.94 14.45
CA CYS A 311 3.93 24.40 14.17
C CYS A 311 4.50 25.16 15.34
#